data_8deccdf91365c7fea54ca910de25b306
#
_entry.id   8deccdf91365c7fea54ca910de25b306
#
_cell.length_a   1.000
_cell.length_b   1.000
_cell.length_c   1.000
_cell.angle_alpha   90.00
_cell.angle_beta   90.00
_cell.angle_gamma   90.00
#
_symmetry.space_group_name_H-M   'P 1'
#
loop_
_entity.id
_entity.type
_entity.pdbx_description
1 polymer ?
#
loop_
_entity_poly.entity_id
_entity_poly.type
_entity_poly.pdbx_seq_one_letter_code
_entity_poly.pdbx_strand_id
1 'polypeptide(L)'
;MSIEFALSQVAARASAPTNLRQPIELGELPTPALLLERAAMERNMRKMADHLQRSNKGFRPHSKTHKCPTIAALQMDMGAVGVCAAKISEAAIMLAAGIRSVLITSPIATSAKAGALNSLLAEYPDQQLLMVIDSDQGLAALQNALDSERRLGLLVDIDLSMGRTGTREIDTMLRLIDAVVGDDRFEFRGIQHYAGHLMHIEDYAKRRDKSLASWARLDEFFAALEHRGIPLDIVTGGGTGTYDVDVAVERLTDVQVGSYIFMDEEYRVLASAQDSRFEDFELALTVACSTISQPQPKTITVDGGYKAFASDSVNPVCDDLPGVEFRFAGDEHGVLLLGEGQQEVQLGQVLRFAAPHCDPTVNLHDYYWVLEDDGLVHSVWPISARGCSW
;
A
#
# COMPACT_ATOMS: atom_id res chain seq x y z
N MET A 1 19.26 20.96 -8.29
CA MET A 1 19.13 19.54 -8.69
C MET A 1 17.82 19.45 -9.45
N SER A 2 17.84 19.07 -10.75
CA SER A 2 16.59 18.97 -11.51
C SER A 2 15.75 17.76 -11.03
N ILE A 3 14.46 17.77 -11.31
CA ILE A 3 13.56 16.68 -10.93
C ILE A 3 13.89 15.41 -11.72
N GLU A 4 14.37 15.55 -12.96
CA GLU A 4 14.83 14.43 -13.79
C GLU A 4 16.04 13.74 -13.17
N PHE A 5 17.01 14.50 -12.65
CA PHE A 5 18.14 13.92 -11.92
C PHE A 5 17.67 13.17 -10.66
N ALA A 6 16.73 13.76 -9.90
CA ALA A 6 16.17 13.10 -8.72
C ALA A 6 15.45 11.80 -9.10
N LEU A 7 14.68 11.79 -10.21
CA LEU A 7 14.01 10.58 -10.72
C LEU A 7 15.01 9.49 -11.12
N SER A 8 16.08 9.84 -11.86
CA SER A 8 17.10 8.85 -12.25
C SER A 8 17.79 8.21 -11.06
N GLN A 9 18.07 9.00 -10.00
CA GLN A 9 18.64 8.46 -8.75
C GLN A 9 17.64 7.56 -8.01
N VAL A 10 16.35 7.88 -8.06
CA VAL A 10 15.30 7.06 -7.48
C VAL A 10 15.12 5.76 -8.26
N ALA A 11 15.02 5.83 -9.59
CA ALA A 11 14.89 4.65 -10.45
C ALA A 11 16.07 3.68 -10.30
N ALA A 12 17.28 4.18 -10.15
CA ALA A 12 18.49 3.38 -9.92
C ALA A 12 18.45 2.58 -8.60
N ARG A 13 17.53 2.86 -7.69
CA ARG A 13 17.33 2.09 -6.45
C ARG A 13 16.54 0.79 -6.66
N ALA A 14 15.91 0.60 -7.81
CA ALA A 14 15.23 -0.65 -8.13
C ALA A 14 16.24 -1.78 -8.15
N SER A 15 16.28 -2.58 -7.10
CA SER A 15 17.28 -3.63 -6.90
C SER A 15 16.61 -4.97 -6.59
N ALA A 16 17.30 -6.04 -7.03
CA ALA A 16 16.83 -7.40 -6.83
C ALA A 16 17.09 -7.89 -5.38
N PRO A 17 16.38 -8.94 -4.94
CA PRO A 17 16.69 -9.65 -3.72
C PRO A 17 18.15 -10.10 -3.66
N THR A 18 18.71 -10.11 -2.46
CA THR A 18 20.05 -10.66 -2.21
C THR A 18 19.94 -11.90 -1.34
N ASN A 19 20.36 -13.04 -1.86
CA ASN A 19 20.47 -14.25 -1.07
C ASN A 19 21.67 -14.15 -0.12
N LEU A 20 21.45 -14.57 1.11
CA LEU A 20 22.53 -14.67 2.11
C LEU A 20 23.45 -15.83 1.75
N ARG A 21 24.74 -15.71 2.08
CA ARG A 21 25.72 -16.79 1.87
C ARG A 21 25.39 -18.03 2.71
N GLN A 22 24.86 -17.79 3.90
CA GLN A 22 24.34 -18.81 4.81
C GLN A 22 23.05 -18.27 5.43
N PRO A 23 22.04 -19.12 5.63
CA PRO A 23 20.85 -18.74 6.38
C PRO A 23 21.21 -18.27 7.80
N ILE A 24 20.41 -17.36 8.34
CA ILE A 24 20.60 -16.74 9.65
C ILE A 24 19.45 -17.17 10.58
N GLU A 25 19.75 -17.56 11.79
CA GLU A 25 18.76 -17.78 12.86
C GLU A 25 18.21 -16.42 13.34
N LEU A 26 16.96 -16.42 13.84
CA LEU A 26 16.33 -15.19 14.35
C LEU A 26 17.16 -14.52 15.45
N GLY A 27 17.81 -15.31 16.32
CA GLY A 27 18.67 -14.80 17.39
C GLY A 27 19.96 -14.11 16.93
N GLU A 28 20.33 -14.25 15.65
CA GLU A 28 21.51 -13.65 15.06
C GLU A 28 21.21 -12.42 14.18
N LEU A 29 19.93 -12.04 14.07
CA LEU A 29 19.52 -10.87 13.27
C LEU A 29 20.06 -9.56 13.86
N PRO A 30 20.48 -8.61 13.01
CA PRO A 30 20.81 -7.26 13.46
C PRO A 30 19.52 -6.48 13.75
N THR A 31 18.99 -6.64 14.97
CA THR A 31 17.75 -5.98 15.42
C THR A 31 17.95 -4.46 15.64
N PRO A 32 16.89 -3.63 15.51
CA PRO A 32 15.54 -4.02 15.05
C PRO A 32 15.54 -4.38 13.57
N ALA A 33 14.86 -5.46 13.21
CA ALA A 33 14.82 -5.98 11.87
C ALA A 33 13.38 -6.20 11.38
N LEU A 34 13.03 -5.69 10.20
CA LEU A 34 11.72 -5.93 9.59
C LEU A 34 11.70 -7.32 8.98
N LEU A 35 10.96 -8.22 9.59
CA LEU A 35 10.88 -9.63 9.25
C LEU A 35 9.66 -9.90 8.38
N LEU A 36 9.85 -10.60 7.26
CA LEU A 36 8.80 -11.00 6.34
C LEU A 36 8.69 -12.52 6.27
N GLU A 37 7.60 -13.08 6.76
CA GLU A 37 7.26 -14.48 6.61
C GLU A 37 6.74 -14.73 5.19
N ARG A 38 7.61 -15.25 4.32
CA ARG A 38 7.34 -15.36 2.89
C ARG A 38 6.12 -16.22 2.59
N ALA A 39 6.03 -17.37 3.20
CA ALA A 39 4.93 -18.30 2.93
C ALA A 39 3.57 -17.72 3.36
N ALA A 40 3.49 -17.01 4.50
CA ALA A 40 2.28 -16.33 4.95
C ALA A 40 1.88 -15.21 3.96
N MET A 41 2.85 -14.39 3.54
CA MET A 41 2.63 -13.37 2.52
C MET A 41 2.10 -13.97 1.20
N GLU A 42 2.68 -15.05 0.71
CA GLU A 42 2.26 -15.71 -0.53
C GLU A 42 0.86 -16.33 -0.39
N ARG A 43 0.50 -16.89 0.78
CA ARG A 43 -0.87 -17.36 1.03
C ARG A 43 -1.87 -16.22 1.02
N ASN A 44 -1.55 -15.09 1.64
CA ASN A 44 -2.37 -13.89 1.60
C ASN A 44 -2.60 -13.39 0.17
N MET A 45 -1.53 -13.29 -0.62
CA MET A 45 -1.62 -12.90 -2.04
C MET A 45 -2.52 -13.83 -2.83
N ARG A 46 -2.33 -15.14 -2.67
CA ARG A 46 -3.13 -16.16 -3.38
C ARG A 46 -4.59 -16.09 -2.98
N LYS A 47 -4.89 -15.98 -1.67
CA LYS A 47 -6.26 -15.83 -1.17
C LYS A 47 -6.96 -14.61 -1.76
N MET A 48 -6.30 -13.46 -1.82
CA MET A 48 -6.85 -12.24 -2.41
C MET A 48 -7.08 -12.39 -3.91
N ALA A 49 -6.09 -12.88 -4.65
CA ALA A 49 -6.20 -13.09 -6.10
C ALA A 49 -7.36 -14.04 -6.45
N ASP A 50 -7.46 -15.17 -5.74
CA ASP A 50 -8.55 -16.14 -5.92
C ASP A 50 -9.92 -15.55 -5.59
N HIS A 51 -10.02 -14.73 -4.54
CA HIS A 51 -11.26 -14.06 -4.16
C HIS A 51 -11.74 -13.10 -5.25
N LEU A 52 -10.86 -12.24 -5.73
CA LEU A 52 -11.18 -11.26 -6.76
C LEU A 52 -11.49 -11.94 -8.11
N GLN A 53 -10.74 -12.98 -8.49
CA GLN A 53 -11.00 -13.76 -9.68
C GLN A 53 -12.39 -14.41 -9.65
N ARG A 54 -12.78 -15.04 -8.52
CA ARG A 54 -14.13 -15.62 -8.36
C ARG A 54 -15.24 -14.58 -8.43
N SER A 55 -14.95 -13.35 -8.04
CA SER A 55 -15.89 -12.22 -8.08
C SER A 55 -15.86 -11.49 -9.44
N ASN A 56 -15.08 -11.98 -10.41
CA ASN A 56 -14.86 -11.32 -11.70
C ASN A 56 -14.40 -9.87 -11.56
N LYS A 57 -13.50 -9.61 -10.61
CA LYS A 57 -12.88 -8.31 -10.36
C LYS A 57 -11.37 -8.40 -10.58
N GLY A 58 -10.79 -7.30 -11.05
CA GLY A 58 -9.35 -7.15 -11.19
C GLY A 58 -8.67 -6.97 -9.84
N PHE A 59 -7.39 -7.29 -9.81
CA PHE A 59 -6.50 -7.15 -8.69
C PHE A 59 -5.45 -6.08 -9.03
N ARG A 60 -5.51 -4.91 -8.38
CA ARG A 60 -4.58 -3.79 -8.58
C ARG A 60 -3.98 -3.37 -7.24
N PRO A 61 -3.02 -4.14 -6.70
CA PRO A 61 -2.49 -3.91 -5.37
C PRO A 61 -1.77 -2.57 -5.25
N HIS A 62 -1.81 -1.99 -4.04
CA HIS A 62 -1.18 -0.70 -3.77
C HIS A 62 0.24 -0.86 -3.24
N SER A 63 1.24 -0.49 -4.05
CA SER A 63 2.66 -0.64 -3.71
C SER A 63 3.14 0.22 -2.55
N LYS A 64 2.36 1.25 -2.13
CA LYS A 64 2.70 2.08 -0.97
C LYS A 64 2.90 1.27 0.32
N THR A 65 2.20 0.14 0.44
CA THR A 65 2.28 -0.74 1.62
C THR A 65 3.62 -1.44 1.72
N HIS A 66 4.11 -1.99 0.62
CA HIS A 66 5.35 -2.78 0.63
C HIS A 66 6.57 -2.05 0.05
N LYS A 67 6.40 -1.08 -0.84
CA LYS A 67 7.48 -0.28 -1.46
C LYS A 67 8.62 -1.11 -2.09
N CYS A 68 8.32 -2.36 -2.44
CA CYS A 68 9.28 -3.37 -2.90
C CYS A 68 8.89 -3.89 -4.29
N PRO A 69 9.72 -3.67 -5.33
CA PRO A 69 9.47 -4.16 -6.68
C PRO A 69 9.34 -5.67 -6.77
N THR A 70 10.09 -6.43 -5.96
CA THR A 70 10.02 -7.89 -5.93
C THR A 70 8.61 -8.36 -5.54
N ILE A 71 8.03 -7.75 -4.52
CA ILE A 71 6.64 -8.05 -4.11
C ILE A 71 5.66 -7.65 -5.22
N ALA A 72 5.84 -6.49 -5.83
CA ALA A 72 5.01 -6.06 -6.96
C ALA A 72 5.07 -7.06 -8.13
N ALA A 73 6.25 -7.57 -8.46
CA ALA A 73 6.41 -8.60 -9.50
C ALA A 73 5.67 -9.90 -9.15
N LEU A 74 5.78 -10.39 -7.90
CA LEU A 74 5.02 -11.56 -7.44
C LEU A 74 3.50 -11.34 -7.54
N GLN A 75 3.01 -10.14 -7.24
CA GLN A 75 1.60 -9.80 -7.40
C GLN A 75 1.17 -9.80 -8.88
N MET A 76 2.03 -9.30 -9.79
CA MET A 76 1.79 -9.37 -11.24
C MET A 76 1.76 -10.82 -11.74
N ASP A 77 2.63 -11.69 -11.24
CA ASP A 77 2.66 -13.11 -11.58
C ASP A 77 1.41 -13.86 -11.08
N MET A 78 0.77 -13.37 -10.02
CA MET A 78 -0.51 -13.86 -9.51
C MET A 78 -1.74 -13.25 -10.19
N GLY A 79 -1.55 -12.52 -11.30
CA GLY A 79 -2.63 -12.01 -12.13
C GLY A 79 -3.09 -10.59 -11.82
N ALA A 80 -2.28 -9.80 -11.09
CA ALA A 80 -2.57 -8.37 -10.93
C ALA A 80 -2.64 -7.68 -12.31
N VAL A 81 -3.65 -6.84 -12.50
CA VAL A 81 -3.84 -6.06 -13.75
C VAL A 81 -2.88 -4.87 -13.86
N GLY A 82 -2.14 -4.60 -12.80
CA GLY A 82 -1.19 -3.51 -12.62
C GLY A 82 -1.01 -3.26 -11.14
N VAL A 83 -0.22 -2.26 -10.77
CA VAL A 83 -0.06 -1.82 -9.37
C VAL A 83 -0.46 -0.36 -9.22
N CYS A 84 -0.90 0.02 -8.02
CA CYS A 84 -1.05 1.42 -7.63
C CYS A 84 0.24 1.92 -6.98
N ALA A 85 0.61 3.16 -7.27
CA ALA A 85 1.65 3.92 -6.60
C ALA A 85 1.06 5.22 -6.02
N ALA A 86 1.43 5.59 -4.80
CA ALA A 86 0.91 6.82 -4.21
C ALA A 86 1.55 8.09 -4.79
N LYS A 87 2.79 8.00 -5.26
CA LYS A 87 3.62 9.12 -5.69
C LYS A 87 4.38 8.81 -6.97
N ILE A 88 4.82 9.86 -7.68
CA ILE A 88 5.60 9.75 -8.91
C ILE A 88 6.92 9.03 -8.67
N SER A 89 7.62 9.36 -7.59
CA SER A 89 8.89 8.72 -7.23
C SER A 89 8.74 7.23 -6.91
N GLU A 90 7.61 6.81 -6.35
CA GLU A 90 7.29 5.39 -6.14
C GLU A 90 6.99 4.70 -7.48
N ALA A 91 6.19 5.35 -8.36
CA ALA A 91 5.91 4.85 -9.70
C ALA A 91 7.18 4.65 -10.53
N ALA A 92 8.13 5.58 -10.44
CA ALA A 92 9.43 5.48 -11.12
C ALA A 92 10.18 4.19 -10.78
N ILE A 93 10.18 3.79 -9.51
CA ILE A 93 10.81 2.52 -9.07
C ILE A 93 10.08 1.30 -9.64
N MET A 94 8.75 1.32 -9.64
CA MET A 94 7.97 0.20 -10.18
C MET A 94 8.16 0.06 -11.69
N LEU A 95 8.18 1.17 -12.43
CA LEU A 95 8.46 1.17 -13.86
C LEU A 95 9.89 0.70 -14.16
N ALA A 96 10.91 1.21 -13.44
CA ALA A 96 12.31 0.80 -13.58
C ALA A 96 12.51 -0.71 -13.32
N ALA A 97 11.69 -1.30 -12.44
CA ALA A 97 11.69 -2.73 -12.19
C ALA A 97 10.88 -3.56 -13.21
N GLY A 98 10.34 -2.92 -14.26
CA GLY A 98 9.62 -3.62 -15.34
C GLY A 98 8.15 -3.90 -15.06
N ILE A 99 7.54 -3.28 -14.05
CA ILE A 99 6.09 -3.42 -13.81
C ILE A 99 5.32 -2.80 -14.99
N ARG A 100 4.49 -3.63 -15.65
CA ARG A 100 3.88 -3.29 -16.94
C ARG A 100 2.78 -2.23 -16.88
N SER A 101 2.09 -2.08 -15.76
CA SER A 101 1.03 -1.09 -15.58
C SER A 101 1.10 -0.48 -14.17
N VAL A 102 1.26 0.84 -14.10
CA VAL A 102 1.33 1.59 -12.84
C VAL A 102 0.30 2.71 -12.85
N LEU A 103 -0.58 2.74 -11.85
CA LEU A 103 -1.55 3.81 -11.62
C LEU A 103 -1.08 4.70 -10.47
N ILE A 104 -0.81 5.97 -10.74
CA ILE A 104 -0.55 6.97 -9.70
C ILE A 104 -1.88 7.45 -9.13
N THR A 105 -2.14 7.14 -7.86
CA THR A 105 -3.43 7.35 -7.20
C THR A 105 -3.57 8.71 -6.52
N SER A 106 -2.57 9.59 -6.62
CA SER A 106 -2.64 10.96 -6.10
C SER A 106 -2.56 11.98 -7.22
N PRO A 107 -3.46 12.98 -7.28
CA PRO A 107 -3.39 14.03 -8.29
C PRO A 107 -2.16 14.93 -8.07
N ILE A 108 -1.79 15.65 -9.11
CA ILE A 108 -0.71 16.66 -9.08
C ILE A 108 -1.25 18.00 -9.60
N ALA A 109 -0.61 19.09 -9.13
CA ALA A 109 -0.98 20.44 -9.55
C ALA A 109 0.24 21.36 -9.81
N THR A 110 1.45 20.77 -9.90
CA THR A 110 2.68 21.53 -10.10
C THR A 110 3.38 21.14 -11.39
N SER A 111 3.92 22.13 -12.12
CA SER A 111 4.67 21.92 -13.37
C SER A 111 5.90 21.02 -13.17
N ALA A 112 6.56 21.10 -12.02
CA ALA A 112 7.72 20.25 -11.73
C ALA A 112 7.34 18.76 -11.71
N LYS A 113 6.21 18.39 -11.06
CA LYS A 113 5.72 17.02 -11.03
C LYS A 113 5.19 16.57 -12.39
N ALA A 114 4.55 17.47 -13.14
CA ALA A 114 4.10 17.18 -14.51
C ALA A 114 5.29 16.91 -15.45
N GLY A 115 6.39 17.66 -15.33
CA GLY A 115 7.63 17.40 -16.07
C GLY A 115 8.26 16.04 -15.72
N ALA A 116 8.18 15.65 -14.43
CA ALA A 116 8.62 14.33 -14.01
C ALA A 116 7.83 13.18 -14.67
N LEU A 117 6.51 13.35 -14.83
CA LEU A 117 5.67 12.38 -15.54
C LEU A 117 6.03 12.31 -17.04
N ASN A 118 6.31 13.43 -17.67
CA ASN A 118 6.78 13.47 -19.06
C ASN A 118 8.06 12.65 -19.25
N SER A 119 9.02 12.81 -18.31
CA SER A 119 10.27 12.03 -18.33
C SER A 119 10.00 10.53 -18.18
N LEU A 120 9.09 10.12 -17.28
CA LEU A 120 8.73 8.71 -17.11
C LEU A 120 8.06 8.11 -18.33
N LEU A 121 7.16 8.84 -19.00
CA LEU A 121 6.53 8.41 -20.24
C LEU A 121 7.54 8.15 -21.35
N ALA A 122 8.55 9.01 -21.46
CA ALA A 122 9.62 8.88 -22.46
C ALA A 122 10.59 7.74 -22.13
N GLU A 123 10.93 7.55 -20.85
CA GLU A 123 11.91 6.56 -20.39
C GLU A 123 11.36 5.13 -20.40
N TYR A 124 10.05 4.96 -20.16
CA TYR A 124 9.40 3.63 -20.05
C TYR A 124 8.29 3.46 -21.11
N PRO A 125 8.64 3.41 -22.41
CA PRO A 125 7.66 3.42 -23.50
C PRO A 125 6.81 2.16 -23.60
N ASP A 126 7.26 1.04 -23.07
CA ASP A 126 6.58 -0.27 -23.15
C ASP A 126 5.63 -0.50 -21.96
N GLN A 127 5.72 0.32 -20.90
CA GLN A 127 4.85 0.23 -19.75
C GLN A 127 3.66 1.20 -19.86
N GLN A 128 2.55 0.82 -19.26
CA GLN A 128 1.38 1.67 -19.14
C GLN A 128 1.50 2.53 -17.89
N LEU A 129 1.53 3.85 -18.08
CA LEU A 129 1.44 4.82 -16.98
C LEU A 129 0.04 5.42 -16.95
N LEU A 130 -0.61 5.29 -15.82
CA LEU A 130 -1.93 5.84 -15.52
C LEU A 130 -1.81 6.84 -14.37
N MET A 131 -2.71 7.83 -14.34
CA MET A 131 -2.76 8.79 -13.25
C MET A 131 -4.17 9.30 -13.01
N VAL A 132 -4.47 9.68 -11.78
CA VAL A 132 -5.72 10.35 -11.43
C VAL A 132 -5.60 11.88 -11.57
N ILE A 133 -6.71 12.50 -11.96
CA ILE A 133 -6.89 13.95 -11.97
C ILE A 133 -8.20 14.31 -11.26
N ASP A 134 -8.28 15.50 -10.66
CA ASP A 134 -9.47 15.99 -9.95
C ASP A 134 -9.78 17.47 -10.17
N SER A 135 -8.95 18.16 -10.93
CA SER A 135 -9.05 19.62 -11.11
C SER A 135 -8.54 20.11 -12.45
N ASP A 136 -9.12 21.22 -12.94
CA ASP A 136 -8.65 21.91 -14.15
C ASP A 136 -7.19 22.36 -14.02
N GLN A 137 -6.77 22.77 -12.81
CA GLN A 137 -5.39 23.18 -12.55
C GLN A 137 -4.41 22.02 -12.69
N GLY A 138 -4.77 20.84 -12.17
CA GLY A 138 -3.96 19.61 -12.31
C GLY A 138 -3.83 19.21 -13.77
N LEU A 139 -4.94 19.21 -14.52
CA LEU A 139 -4.94 18.91 -15.94
C LEU A 139 -4.12 19.94 -16.74
N ALA A 140 -4.26 21.24 -16.47
CA ALA A 140 -3.48 22.29 -17.12
C ALA A 140 -1.96 22.14 -16.86
N ALA A 141 -1.57 21.72 -15.66
CA ALA A 141 -0.16 21.43 -15.37
C ALA A 141 0.40 20.30 -16.26
N LEU A 142 -0.38 19.23 -16.46
CA LEU A 142 -0.04 18.13 -17.38
C LEU A 142 0.01 18.61 -18.83
N GLN A 143 -1.00 19.35 -19.29
CA GLN A 143 -1.07 19.91 -20.64
C GLN A 143 0.14 20.78 -21.00
N ASN A 144 0.64 21.55 -20.05
CA ASN A 144 1.80 22.43 -20.25
C ASN A 144 3.15 21.70 -20.24
N ALA A 145 3.22 20.50 -19.65
CA ALA A 145 4.47 19.80 -19.44
C ALA A 145 4.66 18.58 -20.36
N LEU A 146 3.56 17.95 -20.83
CA LEU A 146 3.65 16.76 -21.65
C LEU A 146 3.90 17.11 -23.11
N ASP A 147 5.01 16.63 -23.65
CA ASP A 147 5.41 16.68 -25.05
C ASP A 147 5.77 15.29 -25.62
N SER A 148 5.63 14.24 -24.79
CA SER A 148 5.89 12.86 -25.19
C SER A 148 4.92 12.43 -26.32
N GLU A 149 5.42 11.65 -27.27
CA GLU A 149 4.61 10.96 -28.28
C GLU A 149 3.68 9.88 -27.65
N ARG A 150 3.92 9.53 -26.40
CA ARG A 150 3.14 8.55 -25.65
C ARG A 150 1.98 9.23 -24.91
N ARG A 151 0.82 8.62 -24.97
CA ARG A 151 -0.37 9.11 -24.27
C ARG A 151 -0.33 8.71 -22.80
N LEU A 152 -0.64 9.66 -21.93
CA LEU A 152 -0.86 9.39 -20.50
C LEU A 152 -2.32 8.96 -20.29
N GLY A 153 -2.53 7.78 -19.69
CA GLY A 153 -3.87 7.35 -19.31
C GLY A 153 -4.35 8.09 -18.06
N LEU A 154 -5.52 8.74 -18.16
CA LEU A 154 -6.09 9.53 -17.07
C LEU A 154 -7.40 8.95 -16.57
N LEU A 155 -7.52 8.89 -15.24
CA LEU A 155 -8.77 8.61 -14.53
C LEU A 155 -9.20 9.87 -13.78
N VAL A 156 -10.51 10.12 -13.69
CA VAL A 156 -11.00 11.18 -12.81
C VAL A 156 -11.19 10.61 -11.40
N ASP A 157 -10.57 11.27 -10.43
CA ASP A 157 -10.73 10.93 -9.00
C ASP A 157 -12.02 11.56 -8.47
N ILE A 158 -12.85 10.76 -7.80
CA ILE A 158 -14.17 11.17 -7.28
C ILE A 158 -14.18 10.95 -5.77
N ASP A 159 -14.39 12.03 -5.01
CA ASP A 159 -14.53 11.99 -3.56
C ASP A 159 -15.94 12.35 -3.12
N LEU A 160 -16.70 11.39 -2.67
CA LEU A 160 -18.04 11.62 -2.13
C LEU A 160 -18.12 11.63 -0.60
N SER A 161 -17.01 11.31 0.10
CA SER A 161 -17.11 11.12 1.55
C SER A 161 -15.84 11.42 2.35
N MET A 162 -14.64 11.28 1.77
CA MET A 162 -13.38 11.33 2.51
C MET A 162 -12.85 12.75 2.74
N GLY A 163 -13.01 13.65 1.77
CA GLY A 163 -12.54 15.03 1.87
C GLY A 163 -11.03 15.19 1.71
N ARG A 164 -10.37 14.30 0.91
CA ARG A 164 -8.93 14.32 0.72
C ARG A 164 -8.51 14.80 -0.66
N THR A 165 -8.86 14.08 -1.70
CA THR A 165 -8.66 14.37 -3.12
C THR A 165 -9.88 13.94 -3.88
N GLY A 166 -10.08 14.44 -5.10
CA GLY A 166 -11.21 14.05 -5.94
C GLY A 166 -12.26 15.16 -6.08
N THR A 167 -12.92 15.16 -7.23
CA THR A 167 -14.08 16.05 -7.45
C THR A 167 -15.35 15.47 -6.86
N ARG A 168 -16.27 16.36 -6.46
CA ARG A 168 -17.61 16.00 -5.93
C ARG A 168 -18.73 16.33 -6.88
N GLU A 169 -18.43 17.08 -7.94
CA GLU A 169 -19.41 17.66 -8.84
C GLU A 169 -19.36 16.97 -10.20
N ILE A 170 -20.54 16.50 -10.67
CA ILE A 170 -20.69 15.85 -11.98
C ILE A 170 -20.21 16.76 -13.11
N ASP A 171 -20.55 18.05 -13.07
CA ASP A 171 -20.15 19.01 -14.09
C ASP A 171 -18.63 19.15 -14.17
N THR A 172 -17.94 19.10 -13.03
CA THR A 172 -16.46 19.12 -13.00
C THR A 172 -15.89 17.84 -13.59
N MET A 173 -16.44 16.67 -13.24
CA MET A 173 -16.05 15.39 -13.84
C MET A 173 -16.19 15.42 -15.37
N LEU A 174 -17.37 15.81 -15.87
CA LEU A 174 -17.64 15.83 -17.30
C LEU A 174 -16.75 16.83 -18.05
N ARG A 175 -16.50 18.00 -17.46
CA ARG A 175 -15.59 19.00 -18.04
C ARG A 175 -14.15 18.49 -18.12
N LEU A 176 -13.66 17.82 -17.08
CA LEU A 176 -12.33 17.19 -17.10
C LEU A 176 -12.23 16.10 -18.16
N ILE A 177 -13.26 15.25 -18.28
CA ILE A 177 -13.30 14.20 -19.30
C ILE A 177 -13.31 14.81 -20.70
N ASP A 178 -14.11 15.85 -20.97
CA ASP A 178 -14.14 16.55 -22.26
C ASP A 178 -12.77 17.12 -22.63
N ALA A 179 -12.08 17.72 -21.65
CA ALA A 179 -10.74 18.28 -21.87
C ALA A 179 -9.69 17.19 -22.10
N VAL A 180 -9.81 16.03 -21.45
CA VAL A 180 -8.94 14.86 -21.67
C VAL A 180 -9.17 14.26 -23.05
N VAL A 181 -10.43 14.03 -23.43
CA VAL A 181 -10.79 13.45 -24.74
C VAL A 181 -10.44 14.39 -25.90
N GLY A 182 -10.49 15.69 -25.67
CA GLY A 182 -10.13 16.71 -26.66
C GLY A 182 -8.62 16.93 -26.87
N ASP A 183 -7.75 16.21 -26.18
CA ASP A 183 -6.29 16.39 -26.20
C ASP A 183 -5.57 15.06 -26.47
N ASP A 184 -4.95 14.96 -27.65
CA ASP A 184 -4.30 13.72 -28.14
C ASP A 184 -3.15 13.22 -27.24
N ARG A 185 -2.66 14.01 -26.31
CA ARG A 185 -1.63 13.60 -25.34
C ARG A 185 -2.17 12.68 -24.23
N PHE A 186 -3.50 12.63 -24.10
CA PHE A 186 -4.17 11.87 -23.05
C PHE A 186 -5.07 10.77 -23.60
N GLU A 187 -5.36 9.81 -22.74
CA GLU A 187 -6.37 8.78 -22.95
C GLU A 187 -7.26 8.72 -21.72
N PHE A 188 -8.56 8.99 -21.88
CA PHE A 188 -9.49 8.78 -20.77
C PHE A 188 -9.68 7.28 -20.53
N ARG A 189 -9.42 6.83 -19.30
CA ARG A 189 -9.45 5.41 -18.94
C ARG A 189 -10.55 5.08 -17.92
N GLY A 190 -11.11 6.07 -17.25
CA GLY A 190 -12.18 5.79 -16.29
C GLY A 190 -12.14 6.67 -15.05
N ILE A 191 -12.57 6.08 -13.91
CA ILE A 191 -12.68 6.80 -12.64
C ILE A 191 -12.03 6.02 -11.50
N GLN A 192 -11.56 6.78 -10.48
CA GLN A 192 -11.17 6.27 -9.18
C GLN A 192 -12.16 6.75 -8.11
N HIS A 193 -12.54 5.88 -7.18
CA HIS A 193 -13.25 6.26 -5.96
C HIS A 193 -12.65 5.52 -4.77
N TYR A 194 -12.03 6.25 -3.83
CA TYR A 194 -11.41 5.68 -2.66
C TYR A 194 -11.95 6.28 -1.37
N ALA A 195 -12.50 5.44 -0.50
CA ALA A 195 -13.10 5.81 0.77
C ALA A 195 -12.29 5.26 1.97
N GLY A 196 -11.00 5.64 2.05
CA GLY A 196 -10.05 5.09 3.03
C GLY A 196 -10.48 5.21 4.49
N HIS A 197 -11.24 6.26 4.86
CA HIS A 197 -11.77 6.44 6.21
C HIS A 197 -12.79 5.36 6.62
N LEU A 198 -13.28 4.55 5.68
CA LEU A 198 -14.19 3.44 5.97
C LEU A 198 -13.43 2.16 6.33
N MET A 199 -12.16 2.04 5.94
CA MET A 199 -11.37 0.82 6.09
C MET A 199 -11.21 0.37 7.55
N HIS A 200 -11.21 1.33 8.49
CA HIS A 200 -10.94 1.09 9.92
C HIS A 200 -12.20 1.24 10.80
N ILE A 201 -13.39 1.08 10.24
CA ILE A 201 -14.62 0.97 11.03
C ILE A 201 -14.63 -0.42 11.68
N GLU A 202 -14.59 -0.48 13.02
CA GLU A 202 -14.47 -1.74 13.77
C GLU A 202 -15.60 -2.71 13.46
N ASP A 203 -16.86 -2.27 13.54
CA ASP A 203 -18.05 -3.08 13.27
C ASP A 203 -18.17 -3.40 11.78
N TYR A 204 -18.16 -4.69 11.44
CA TYR A 204 -18.22 -5.16 10.06
C TYR A 204 -19.49 -4.73 9.34
N ALA A 205 -20.67 -4.87 9.96
CA ALA A 205 -21.94 -4.53 9.29
C ALA A 205 -22.00 -3.04 8.96
N LYS A 206 -21.56 -2.20 9.90
CA LYS A 206 -21.47 -0.75 9.69
C LYS A 206 -20.46 -0.39 8.62
N ARG A 207 -19.29 -1.06 8.56
CA ARG A 207 -18.28 -0.87 7.53
C ARG A 207 -18.82 -1.23 6.16
N ARG A 208 -19.44 -2.42 6.04
CA ARG A 208 -20.11 -2.90 4.83
C ARG A 208 -21.16 -1.90 4.33
N ASP A 209 -22.10 -1.54 5.19
CA ASP A 209 -23.24 -0.70 4.81
C ASP A 209 -22.77 0.70 4.36
N LYS A 210 -21.75 1.26 5.02
CA LYS A 210 -21.17 2.54 4.62
C LYS A 210 -20.37 2.45 3.33
N SER A 211 -19.67 1.35 3.07
CA SER A 211 -18.95 1.17 1.81
C SER A 211 -19.93 1.09 0.64
N LEU A 212 -20.94 0.23 0.72
CA LEU A 212 -21.96 0.11 -0.32
C LEU A 212 -22.71 1.43 -0.54
N ALA A 213 -23.05 2.15 0.54
CA ALA A 213 -23.68 3.46 0.43
C ALA A 213 -22.75 4.51 -0.23
N SER A 214 -21.43 4.42 -0.02
CA SER A 214 -20.46 5.29 -0.69
C SER A 214 -20.41 5.03 -2.19
N TRP A 215 -20.40 3.76 -2.60
CA TRP A 215 -20.45 3.37 -4.01
C TRP A 215 -21.77 3.75 -4.70
N ALA A 216 -22.91 3.57 -4.03
CA ALA A 216 -24.23 3.93 -4.57
C ALA A 216 -24.35 5.43 -4.89
N ARG A 217 -23.61 6.30 -4.21
CA ARG A 217 -23.56 7.73 -4.54
C ARG A 217 -22.94 8.03 -5.90
N LEU A 218 -22.21 7.09 -6.50
CA LEU A 218 -21.66 7.21 -7.84
C LEU A 218 -22.71 6.97 -8.95
N ASP A 219 -23.90 6.48 -8.62
CA ASP A 219 -24.91 6.15 -9.63
C ASP A 219 -25.29 7.35 -10.50
N GLU A 220 -25.35 8.56 -9.93
CA GLU A 220 -25.60 9.79 -10.69
C GLU A 220 -24.45 10.11 -11.65
N PHE A 221 -23.19 9.85 -11.23
CA PHE A 221 -22.00 10.02 -12.08
C PHE A 221 -22.00 9.01 -13.22
N PHE A 222 -22.32 7.75 -12.93
CA PHE A 222 -22.45 6.71 -13.96
C PHE A 222 -23.55 7.03 -14.94
N ALA A 223 -24.72 7.47 -14.47
CA ALA A 223 -25.84 7.86 -15.33
C ALA A 223 -25.45 9.03 -16.27
N ALA A 224 -24.71 10.01 -15.76
CA ALA A 224 -24.23 11.14 -16.56
C ALA A 224 -23.26 10.68 -17.67
N LEU A 225 -22.37 9.75 -17.40
CA LEU A 225 -21.45 9.17 -18.37
C LEU A 225 -22.18 8.34 -19.44
N GLU A 226 -23.13 7.51 -19.03
CA GLU A 226 -23.97 6.71 -19.93
C GLU A 226 -24.81 7.59 -20.87
N HIS A 227 -25.42 8.64 -20.35
CA HIS A 227 -26.20 9.58 -21.15
C HIS A 227 -25.36 10.24 -22.24
N ARG A 228 -24.06 10.40 -22.01
CA ARG A 228 -23.11 10.96 -22.97
C ARG A 228 -22.42 9.91 -23.85
N GLY A 229 -22.69 8.63 -23.63
CA GLY A 229 -22.05 7.52 -24.34
C GLY A 229 -20.55 7.40 -24.06
N ILE A 230 -20.08 7.85 -22.89
CA ILE A 230 -18.67 7.81 -22.49
C ILE A 230 -18.40 6.42 -21.85
N PRO A 231 -17.54 5.59 -22.47
CA PRO A 231 -17.20 4.29 -21.91
C PRO A 231 -16.26 4.43 -20.70
N LEU A 232 -16.36 3.46 -19.79
CA LEU A 232 -15.45 3.30 -18.65
C LEU A 232 -14.70 1.97 -18.77
N ASP A 233 -13.40 2.04 -19.00
CA ASP A 233 -12.53 0.86 -19.01
C ASP A 233 -12.16 0.45 -17.58
N ILE A 234 -11.95 1.45 -16.72
CA ILE A 234 -11.49 1.28 -15.34
C ILE A 234 -12.43 2.02 -14.39
N VAL A 235 -12.97 1.29 -13.43
CA VAL A 235 -13.61 1.81 -12.23
C VAL A 235 -12.88 1.17 -11.05
N THR A 236 -12.05 1.93 -10.36
CA THR A 236 -11.11 1.38 -9.39
C THR A 236 -11.25 2.04 -8.01
N GLY A 237 -11.01 1.27 -6.96
CA GLY A 237 -11.10 1.75 -5.58
C GLY A 237 -11.12 0.63 -4.57
N GLY A 238 -11.78 0.87 -3.42
CA GLY A 238 -11.80 -0.10 -2.33
C GLY A 238 -10.44 -0.31 -1.66
N GLY A 239 -10.37 -1.24 -0.74
CA GLY A 239 -9.15 -1.54 -0.01
C GLY A 239 -9.27 -2.80 0.86
N THR A 240 -8.26 -3.07 1.69
CA THR A 240 -8.21 -4.29 2.51
C THR A 240 -9.42 -4.45 3.43
N GLY A 241 -9.89 -3.36 4.06
CA GLY A 241 -11.02 -3.43 5.02
C GLY A 241 -12.39 -3.69 4.39
N THR A 242 -12.52 -3.55 3.06
CA THR A 242 -13.78 -3.70 2.33
C THR A 242 -13.67 -4.63 1.13
N TYR A 243 -12.59 -5.41 1.02
CA TYR A 243 -12.27 -6.24 -0.15
C TYR A 243 -13.38 -7.23 -0.50
N ASP A 244 -14.05 -7.79 0.52
CA ASP A 244 -15.13 -8.77 0.41
C ASP A 244 -16.49 -8.11 0.16
N VAL A 245 -16.61 -6.83 0.47
CA VAL A 245 -17.82 -6.00 0.30
C VAL A 245 -17.86 -5.36 -1.08
N ASP A 246 -16.78 -4.70 -1.48
CA ASP A 246 -16.72 -3.88 -2.68
C ASP A 246 -16.85 -4.72 -3.97
N VAL A 247 -16.55 -6.01 -3.92
CA VAL A 247 -16.77 -6.94 -5.05
C VAL A 247 -18.23 -7.08 -5.45
N ALA A 248 -19.17 -6.72 -4.57
CA ALA A 248 -20.60 -6.67 -4.90
C ALA A 248 -20.99 -5.49 -5.80
N VAL A 249 -20.12 -4.49 -5.94
CA VAL A 249 -20.36 -3.33 -6.80
C VAL A 249 -20.16 -3.74 -8.26
N GLU A 250 -21.23 -3.80 -9.03
CA GLU A 250 -21.23 -4.33 -10.40
C GLU A 250 -20.20 -3.60 -11.29
N ARG A 251 -20.18 -2.26 -11.23
CA ARG A 251 -19.33 -1.41 -12.09
C ARG A 251 -17.87 -1.37 -11.68
N LEU A 252 -17.52 -1.82 -10.48
CA LEU A 252 -16.12 -1.91 -10.05
C LEU A 252 -15.35 -2.89 -10.95
N THR A 253 -14.24 -2.45 -11.53
CA THR A 253 -13.40 -3.30 -12.37
C THR A 253 -12.25 -3.93 -11.62
N ASP A 254 -11.61 -3.18 -10.72
CA ASP A 254 -10.48 -3.66 -9.94
C ASP A 254 -10.39 -3.00 -8.55
N VAL A 255 -9.81 -3.74 -7.58
CA VAL A 255 -9.72 -3.35 -6.17
C VAL A 255 -8.29 -2.96 -5.80
N GLN A 256 -8.14 -1.82 -5.08
CA GLN A 256 -6.85 -1.23 -4.69
C GLN A 256 -6.41 -1.69 -3.29
N VAL A 257 -6.22 -2.99 -3.10
CA VAL A 257 -5.84 -3.56 -1.80
C VAL A 257 -4.35 -3.36 -1.48
N GLY A 258 -4.03 -3.11 -0.22
CA GLY A 258 -2.66 -2.88 0.26
C GLY A 258 -2.28 -3.81 1.40
N SER A 259 -2.73 -3.51 2.62
CA SER A 259 -2.30 -4.13 3.88
C SER A 259 -2.62 -5.62 4.02
N TYR A 260 -3.55 -6.18 3.22
CA TYR A 260 -3.89 -7.62 3.20
C TYR A 260 -2.67 -8.53 3.08
N ILE A 261 -1.61 -8.05 2.41
CA ILE A 261 -0.40 -8.83 2.13
C ILE A 261 0.42 -9.10 3.38
N PHE A 262 0.40 -8.16 4.33
CA PHE A 262 1.21 -8.18 5.55
C PHE A 262 0.38 -8.37 6.80
N MET A 263 -0.79 -7.76 6.85
CA MET A 263 -1.59 -7.48 8.04
C MET A 263 -0.81 -6.68 9.09
N ASP A 264 -1.54 -6.08 10.00
CA ASP A 264 -1.03 -5.31 11.13
C ASP A 264 -2.06 -5.25 12.26
N GLU A 265 -1.71 -4.64 13.40
CA GLU A 265 -2.62 -4.54 14.53
C GLU A 265 -3.81 -3.62 14.27
N GLU A 266 -3.64 -2.59 13.41
CA GLU A 266 -4.73 -1.69 13.04
C GLU A 266 -5.88 -2.43 12.34
N TYR A 267 -5.57 -3.44 11.53
CA TYR A 267 -6.58 -4.33 10.93
C TYR A 267 -7.02 -5.45 11.87
N ARG A 268 -6.10 -6.08 12.61
CA ARG A 268 -6.43 -7.23 13.47
C ARG A 268 -7.47 -6.94 14.55
N VAL A 269 -7.60 -5.67 14.99
CA VAL A 269 -8.62 -5.25 15.97
C VAL A 269 -10.02 -5.06 15.38
N LEU A 270 -10.17 -5.09 14.06
CA LEU A 270 -11.47 -4.92 13.39
C LEU A 270 -12.24 -6.25 13.40
N ALA A 271 -13.57 -6.18 13.33
CA ALA A 271 -14.38 -7.36 13.04
C ALA A 271 -14.36 -7.70 11.54
N SER A 272 -14.35 -9.00 11.20
CA SER A 272 -14.56 -9.51 9.85
C SER A 272 -16.03 -9.93 9.63
N ALA A 273 -16.35 -10.44 8.45
CA ALA A 273 -17.67 -11.01 8.17
C ALA A 273 -18.03 -12.22 9.03
N GLN A 274 -17.02 -12.93 9.56
CA GLN A 274 -17.17 -14.21 10.23
C GLN A 274 -16.75 -14.16 11.70
N ASP A 275 -15.89 -13.21 12.08
CA ASP A 275 -15.27 -13.16 13.38
C ASP A 275 -15.21 -11.75 13.97
N SER A 276 -15.04 -11.70 15.30
CA SER A 276 -14.84 -10.45 16.05
C SER A 276 -13.46 -9.83 15.82
N ARG A 277 -12.55 -10.52 15.12
CA ARG A 277 -11.23 -10.05 14.69
C ARG A 277 -11.07 -10.27 13.19
N PHE A 278 -10.27 -9.42 12.56
CA PHE A 278 -9.97 -9.53 11.13
C PHE A 278 -8.81 -10.51 10.93
N GLU A 279 -9.17 -11.79 10.92
CA GLU A 279 -8.22 -12.91 10.71
C GLU A 279 -8.34 -13.51 9.30
N ASP A 280 -8.88 -12.72 8.37
CA ASP A 280 -9.03 -13.15 6.98
C ASP A 280 -7.69 -13.39 6.28
N PHE A 281 -6.66 -12.69 6.71
CA PHE A 281 -5.27 -12.81 6.23
C PHE A 281 -4.32 -13.03 7.39
N GLU A 282 -3.24 -13.75 7.12
CA GLU A 282 -2.21 -14.07 8.10
C GLU A 282 -1.30 -12.85 8.36
N LEU A 283 -0.83 -12.70 9.60
CA LEU A 283 0.24 -11.74 9.90
C LEU A 283 1.53 -12.26 9.27
N ALA A 284 2.00 -11.55 8.23
CA ALA A 284 3.21 -11.90 7.50
C ALA A 284 4.38 -10.93 7.75
N LEU A 285 4.11 -9.80 8.43
CA LEU A 285 5.11 -8.77 8.70
C LEU A 285 5.22 -8.53 10.20
N THR A 286 6.44 -8.67 10.73
CA THR A 286 6.75 -8.35 12.11
C THR A 286 8.05 -7.55 12.20
N VAL A 287 8.26 -6.85 13.31
CA VAL A 287 9.56 -6.28 13.65
C VAL A 287 10.20 -7.14 14.74
N ALA A 288 11.35 -7.71 14.44
CA ALA A 288 12.16 -8.45 15.40
C ALA A 288 12.99 -7.45 16.22
N CYS A 289 12.89 -7.52 17.55
CA CYS A 289 13.65 -6.70 18.49
C CYS A 289 14.34 -7.56 19.54
N SER A 290 15.56 -7.17 19.93
CA SER A 290 16.29 -7.82 21.01
C SER A 290 15.91 -7.23 22.38
N THR A 291 15.80 -8.09 23.37
CA THR A 291 15.70 -7.68 24.77
C THR A 291 17.07 -7.25 25.27
N ILE A 292 17.22 -5.98 25.65
CA ILE A 292 18.53 -5.40 25.94
C ILE A 292 18.75 -5.04 27.41
N SER A 293 17.65 -4.91 28.19
CA SER A 293 17.76 -4.52 29.61
C SER A 293 16.54 -4.95 30.41
N GLN A 294 16.76 -5.21 31.69
CA GLN A 294 15.71 -5.45 32.67
C GLN A 294 15.90 -4.52 33.88
N PRO A 295 15.49 -3.24 33.77
CA PRO A 295 15.74 -2.25 34.82
C PRO A 295 14.94 -2.52 36.11
N GLN A 296 13.85 -3.30 36.02
CA GLN A 296 13.00 -3.70 37.15
C GLN A 296 12.45 -5.11 36.91
N PRO A 297 12.02 -5.85 37.93
CA PRO A 297 11.63 -7.27 37.83
C PRO A 297 10.54 -7.58 36.79
N LYS A 298 9.65 -6.61 36.49
CA LYS A 298 8.54 -6.79 35.53
C LYS A 298 8.63 -5.87 34.33
N THR A 299 9.82 -5.34 34.04
CA THR A 299 10.03 -4.39 32.96
C THR A 299 11.20 -4.83 32.10
N ILE A 300 10.93 -5.13 30.83
CA ILE A 300 11.93 -5.49 29.82
C ILE A 300 12.04 -4.35 28.83
N THR A 301 13.25 -3.94 28.51
CA THR A 301 13.52 -2.98 27.44
C THR A 301 13.96 -3.72 26.18
N VAL A 302 13.37 -3.35 25.04
CA VAL A 302 13.76 -3.82 23.71
C VAL A 302 14.37 -2.68 22.89
N ASP A 303 15.18 -3.02 21.90
CA ASP A 303 15.90 -2.07 21.03
C ASP A 303 15.04 -1.48 19.90
N GLY A 304 13.73 -1.69 19.90
CA GLY A 304 12.77 -1.11 18.95
C GLY A 304 11.93 0.00 19.58
N GLY A 305 12.05 1.21 19.06
CA GLY A 305 11.28 2.39 19.47
C GLY A 305 10.59 3.07 18.27
N TYR A 306 10.40 4.38 18.35
CA TYR A 306 9.75 5.16 17.28
C TYR A 306 10.43 5.06 15.91
N LYS A 307 11.73 4.73 15.84
CA LYS A 307 12.45 4.55 14.59
C LYS A 307 12.30 3.14 13.99
N ALA A 308 11.70 2.20 14.71
CA ALA A 308 11.44 0.84 14.23
C ALA A 308 9.97 0.56 13.95
N PHE A 309 9.06 1.31 14.57
CA PHE A 309 7.62 1.13 14.46
C PHE A 309 6.89 2.42 14.12
N ALA A 310 5.82 2.30 13.33
CA ALA A 310 4.81 3.35 13.25
C ALA A 310 4.22 3.66 14.63
N SER A 311 3.76 4.89 14.81
CA SER A 311 3.16 5.36 16.08
C SER A 311 1.90 6.20 15.83
N ASP A 312 1.27 6.02 14.69
CA ASP A 312 0.13 6.80 14.21
C ASP A 312 -1.23 6.18 14.57
N SER A 313 -1.25 4.96 15.11
CA SER A 313 -2.49 4.27 15.47
C SER A 313 -2.38 3.56 16.83
N VAL A 314 -2.31 2.24 16.84
CA VAL A 314 -2.20 1.39 18.04
C VAL A 314 -0.73 1.13 18.43
N ASN A 315 -0.48 0.45 19.53
CA ASN A 315 0.88 0.03 19.91
C ASN A 315 1.26 -1.30 19.22
N PRO A 316 2.57 -1.57 19.06
CA PRO A 316 3.05 -2.90 18.68
C PRO A 316 2.58 -3.98 19.65
N VAL A 317 2.27 -5.16 19.13
CA VAL A 317 1.88 -6.32 19.94
C VAL A 317 2.91 -7.41 19.81
N CYS A 318 3.39 -7.94 20.95
CA CYS A 318 4.32 -9.05 20.98
C CYS A 318 3.54 -10.38 20.95
N ASP A 319 3.48 -11.04 19.78
CA ASP A 319 2.80 -12.33 19.66
C ASP A 319 3.56 -13.47 20.36
N ASP A 320 4.88 -13.34 20.53
CA ASP A 320 5.71 -14.31 21.28
C ASP A 320 5.46 -14.26 22.81
N LEU A 321 4.87 -13.16 23.31
CA LEU A 321 4.51 -12.95 24.72
C LEU A 321 3.07 -12.43 24.85
N PRO A 322 2.06 -13.27 24.69
CA PRO A 322 0.67 -12.83 24.74
C PRO A 322 0.30 -12.10 26.04
N GLY A 323 -0.40 -10.99 25.92
CA GLY A 323 -0.87 -10.18 27.07
C GLY A 323 0.18 -9.25 27.67
N VAL A 324 1.37 -9.15 27.08
CA VAL A 324 2.36 -8.12 27.43
C VAL A 324 1.97 -6.78 26.84
N GLU A 325 2.04 -5.74 27.67
CA GLU A 325 1.82 -4.36 27.20
C GLU A 325 3.14 -3.77 26.68
N PHE A 326 3.14 -3.29 25.44
CA PHE A 326 4.24 -2.52 24.86
C PHE A 326 4.02 -1.02 25.09
N ARG A 327 5.09 -0.31 25.47
CA ARG A 327 5.12 1.17 25.53
C ARG A 327 6.34 1.69 24.82
N PHE A 328 6.17 2.72 24.00
CA PHE A 328 7.30 3.46 23.47
C PHE A 328 8.10 4.14 24.58
N ALA A 329 9.41 3.97 24.58
CA ALA A 329 10.34 4.55 25.55
C ALA A 329 11.40 5.44 24.86
N GLY A 330 11.02 6.09 23.79
CA GLY A 330 11.86 6.99 22.98
C GLY A 330 12.12 6.45 21.58
N ASP A 331 13.06 7.08 20.91
CA ASP A 331 13.36 6.82 19.49
C ASP A 331 13.85 5.40 19.24
N GLU A 332 14.69 4.87 20.14
CA GLU A 332 15.43 3.61 19.96
C GLU A 332 14.89 2.48 20.84
N HIS A 333 13.95 2.75 21.76
CA HIS A 333 13.56 1.76 22.78
C HIS A 333 12.05 1.60 22.91
N GLY A 334 11.64 0.36 23.13
CA GLY A 334 10.35 -0.02 23.65
C GLY A 334 10.47 -0.66 25.03
N VAL A 335 9.42 -0.57 25.82
CA VAL A 335 9.35 -1.21 27.15
C VAL A 335 8.17 -2.16 27.17
N LEU A 336 8.43 -3.39 27.61
CA LEU A 336 7.43 -4.41 27.86
C LEU A 336 7.11 -4.44 29.35
N LEU A 337 5.82 -4.39 29.69
CA LEU A 337 5.33 -4.55 31.05
C LEU A 337 4.79 -5.97 31.21
N LEU A 338 5.52 -6.78 31.98
CA LEU A 338 5.16 -8.18 32.23
C LEU A 338 4.05 -8.27 33.30
N GLY A 339 2.97 -8.98 32.98
CA GLY A 339 1.91 -9.31 33.92
C GLY A 339 2.30 -10.38 34.92
N GLU A 340 1.37 -10.73 35.84
CA GLU A 340 1.55 -11.86 36.74
C GLU A 340 1.45 -13.19 35.99
N GLY A 341 2.40 -14.11 36.25
CA GLY A 341 2.42 -15.46 35.66
C GLY A 341 2.94 -15.49 34.21
N GLN A 342 3.48 -14.40 33.68
CA GLN A 342 4.13 -14.41 32.37
C GLN A 342 5.50 -15.11 32.43
N GLN A 343 5.89 -15.67 31.26
CA GLN A 343 7.17 -16.35 31.09
C GLN A 343 8.34 -15.39 31.34
N GLU A 344 9.40 -15.89 31.97
CA GLU A 344 10.66 -15.14 32.07
C GLU A 344 11.26 -14.92 30.71
N VAL A 345 11.66 -13.67 30.44
CA VAL A 345 12.33 -13.26 29.22
C VAL A 345 13.82 -13.09 29.50
N GLN A 346 14.66 -13.70 28.68
CA GLN A 346 16.11 -13.62 28.83
C GLN A 346 16.68 -12.40 28.09
N LEU A 347 17.69 -11.75 28.66
CA LEU A 347 18.41 -10.70 27.95
C LEU A 347 19.12 -11.29 26.71
N GLY A 348 19.02 -10.60 25.59
CA GLY A 348 19.50 -11.06 24.29
C GLY A 348 18.49 -11.91 23.52
N GLN A 349 17.36 -12.26 24.12
CA GLN A 349 16.28 -12.95 23.38
C GLN A 349 15.69 -12.01 22.32
N VAL A 350 15.49 -12.50 21.11
CA VAL A 350 14.79 -11.80 20.04
C VAL A 350 13.30 -12.12 20.13
N LEU A 351 12.47 -11.08 20.12
CA LEU A 351 11.02 -11.15 20.15
C LEU A 351 10.44 -10.52 18.89
N ARG A 352 9.33 -11.06 18.40
CA ARG A 352 8.64 -10.57 17.21
C ARG A 352 7.40 -9.76 17.60
N PHE A 353 7.24 -8.63 16.97
CA PHE A 353 6.15 -7.69 17.21
C PHE A 353 5.35 -7.48 15.95
N ALA A 354 4.04 -7.70 16.01
CA ALA A 354 3.13 -7.20 14.99
C ALA A 354 3.26 -5.68 14.88
N ALA A 355 3.42 -5.19 13.67
CA ALA A 355 3.48 -3.76 13.42
C ALA A 355 2.14 -3.09 13.79
N PRO A 356 2.14 -1.89 14.39
CA PRO A 356 0.91 -1.13 14.62
C PRO A 356 0.16 -0.87 13.33
N HIS A 357 0.87 -0.32 12.34
CA HIS A 357 0.43 -0.01 10.99
C HIS A 357 1.58 -0.33 10.02
N CYS A 358 1.33 -1.23 9.07
CA CYS A 358 2.39 -1.75 8.20
C CYS A 358 2.98 -0.68 7.27
N ASP A 359 2.17 0.16 6.62
CA ASP A 359 2.62 1.12 5.61
C ASP A 359 3.74 2.07 6.14
N PRO A 360 3.54 2.83 7.23
CA PRO A 360 4.61 3.70 7.73
C PRO A 360 5.74 2.92 8.42
N THR A 361 5.47 1.74 9.01
CA THR A 361 6.54 0.90 9.58
C THR A 361 7.51 0.45 8.48
N VAL A 362 7.02 -0.05 7.35
CA VAL A 362 7.85 -0.41 6.19
C VAL A 362 8.74 0.74 5.75
N ASN A 363 8.23 1.96 5.76
CA ASN A 363 9.01 3.14 5.34
C ASN A 363 10.14 3.53 6.31
N LEU A 364 10.24 2.93 7.49
CA LEU A 364 11.33 3.12 8.46
C LEU A 364 12.53 2.19 8.21
N HIS A 365 12.35 1.11 7.43
CA HIS A 365 13.35 0.09 7.19
C HIS A 365 13.88 0.10 5.75
N ASP A 366 15.12 -0.34 5.55
CA ASP A 366 15.74 -0.43 4.23
C ASP A 366 15.48 -1.77 3.54
N TYR A 367 15.28 -2.83 4.31
CA TYR A 367 15.18 -4.21 3.84
C TYR A 367 14.12 -5.00 4.60
N TYR A 368 13.51 -5.96 3.91
CA TYR A 368 12.85 -7.11 4.52
C TYR A 368 13.88 -8.21 4.73
N TRP A 369 13.95 -8.76 5.94
CA TRP A 369 14.62 -10.02 6.24
C TRP A 369 13.63 -11.15 6.00
N VAL A 370 13.88 -11.96 4.98
CA VAL A 370 12.87 -12.92 4.49
C VAL A 370 13.05 -14.26 5.19
N LEU A 371 12.05 -14.58 6.02
CA LEU A 371 11.96 -15.83 6.78
C LEU A 371 11.27 -16.89 5.91
N GLU A 372 11.90 -18.05 5.79
CA GLU A 372 11.36 -19.21 5.08
C GLU A 372 10.74 -20.24 6.05
N ASP A 373 10.08 -21.28 5.50
CA ASP A 373 9.36 -22.31 6.28
C ASP A 373 10.25 -23.13 7.23
N ASP A 374 11.56 -23.15 7.03
CA ASP A 374 12.51 -23.80 7.93
C ASP A 374 12.85 -22.96 9.17
N GLY A 375 12.27 -21.78 9.31
CA GLY A 375 12.49 -20.86 10.42
C GLY A 375 13.78 -20.05 10.34
N LEU A 376 14.45 -20.05 9.18
CA LEU A 376 15.68 -19.32 8.94
C LEU A 376 15.46 -18.17 7.94
N VAL A 377 16.29 -17.14 8.06
CA VAL A 377 16.31 -16.02 7.10
C VAL A 377 17.31 -16.35 5.99
N HIS A 378 16.80 -16.48 4.76
CA HIS A 378 17.60 -16.86 3.59
C HIS A 378 17.99 -15.71 2.68
N SER A 379 17.24 -14.62 2.71
CA SER A 379 17.46 -13.49 1.81
C SER A 379 17.03 -12.15 2.42
N VAL A 380 17.50 -11.08 1.83
CA VAL A 380 17.01 -9.73 2.10
C VAL A 380 16.43 -9.12 0.82
N TRP A 381 15.26 -8.50 0.95
CA TRP A 381 14.62 -7.83 -0.16
C TRP A 381 14.61 -6.32 0.08
N PRO A 382 15.19 -5.53 -0.85
CA PRO A 382 15.26 -4.09 -0.72
C PRO A 382 13.86 -3.44 -0.72
N ILE A 383 13.65 -2.50 0.19
CA ILE A 383 12.49 -1.61 0.18
C ILE A 383 12.83 -0.41 -0.72
N SER A 384 12.97 -0.67 -2.01
CA SER A 384 13.56 0.27 -2.98
C SER A 384 12.84 1.62 -3.05
N ALA A 385 11.52 1.64 -2.82
CA ALA A 385 10.71 2.86 -2.80
C ALA A 385 10.62 3.52 -1.41
N ARG A 386 11.41 3.09 -0.43
CA ARG A 386 11.49 3.75 0.88
C ARG A 386 11.86 5.23 0.72
N GLY A 387 11.13 6.12 1.40
CA GLY A 387 11.33 7.56 1.29
C GLY A 387 10.88 8.18 -0.03
N CYS A 388 10.38 7.40 -0.99
CA CYS A 388 9.81 7.90 -2.24
C CYS A 388 8.40 8.45 -1.98
N SER A 389 8.32 9.72 -1.57
CA SER A 389 7.07 10.35 -1.09
C SER A 389 6.76 11.68 -1.83
N TRP A 390 7.36 11.93 -2.99
CA TRP A 390 7.15 13.13 -3.81
C TRP A 390 6.68 12.84 -5.24
#